data_17abeca1567bb6b96f082aa29fd73204
#
_entry.id   17abeca1567bb6b96f082aa29fd73204
#
_cell.length_a   1.000
_cell.length_b   1.000
_cell.length_c   1.000
_cell.angle_alpha   90.00
_cell.angle_beta   90.00
_cell.angle_gamma   90.00
#
_symmetry.space_group_name_H-M   'P 1'
#
loop_
_entity.id
_entity.type
_entity.pdbx_description
1 polymer ?
#
loop_
_entity_poly.entity_id
_entity_poly.type
_entity_poly.pdbx_seq_one_letter_code
_entity_poly.pdbx_strand_id
1 'polypeptide(L)'
;MIAPEEQTVLDSVNTDLAWGLIERFTTLKREHPNDVRTAADEITSRLRDLGVPFSEDSEHPGELHLTREGGHGQRRIVHATDATGAAVQRTLIAQLRATPNITVFEHHMLVDLITDRQLKRPGTQCHGAYALDVNTGSVATFSAAQTILATGGAGKVYLYSTNPDIATGDGIASAWRAGCRVSNMEFIQFHPTCLYHPQAKSFLISEAVRGEGGQLLLPPSAGGTRFMPAHDARAELAPRDVVARAIDFEMKKHGLDCVYLDISHQSPEFLRAHFPNILQRCLELGID
;
A
#
# COMPACT_ATOMS: atom_id res chain seq x y z
N MET A 1 -5.99 25.20 29.13
CA MET A 1 -6.27 24.08 30.06
C MET A 1 -7.06 23.08 29.24
N ILE A 2 -6.58 21.85 29.15
CA ILE A 2 -7.28 20.73 28.50
C ILE A 2 -8.41 20.33 29.46
N ALA A 3 -9.60 20.03 28.95
CA ALA A 3 -10.70 19.59 29.79
C ALA A 3 -10.34 18.25 30.45
N PRO A 4 -10.83 17.96 31.67
CA PRO A 4 -10.52 16.72 32.39
C PRO A 4 -10.89 15.45 31.59
N GLU A 5 -11.93 15.51 30.76
CA GLU A 5 -12.36 14.42 29.87
C GLU A 5 -11.36 14.20 28.72
N GLU A 6 -10.75 15.26 28.19
CA GLU A 6 -9.71 15.17 27.16
C GLU A 6 -8.40 14.62 27.74
N GLN A 7 -8.07 14.93 28.98
CA GLN A 7 -6.91 14.37 29.68
C GLN A 7 -7.08 12.85 29.89
N THR A 8 -8.30 12.40 30.26
CA THR A 8 -8.60 10.97 30.42
C THR A 8 -8.44 10.19 29.11
N VAL A 9 -8.76 10.79 27.97
CA VAL A 9 -8.54 10.17 26.64
C VAL A 9 -7.05 10.08 26.32
N LEU A 10 -6.27 11.13 26.61
CA LEU A 10 -4.82 11.13 26.44
C LEU A 10 -4.12 10.11 27.34
N ASP A 11 -4.59 9.97 28.58
CA ASP A 11 -4.04 9.00 29.54
C ASP A 11 -4.40 7.54 29.19
N SER A 12 -5.46 7.31 28.42
CA SER A 12 -5.91 5.99 27.98
C SER A 12 -5.20 5.48 26.71
N VAL A 13 -4.60 6.37 25.92
CA VAL A 13 -3.76 5.99 24.78
C VAL A 13 -2.40 5.56 25.32
N ASN A 14 -2.03 4.29 25.11
CA ASN A 14 -0.69 3.83 25.46
C ASN A 14 0.35 4.44 24.50
N THR A 15 0.66 5.72 24.76
CA THR A 15 1.64 6.49 23.99
C THR A 15 3.05 5.94 24.16
N ASP A 16 3.35 5.28 25.28
CA ASP A 16 4.68 4.73 25.58
C ASP A 16 5.04 3.62 24.59
N LEU A 17 4.05 2.79 24.19
CA LEU A 17 4.27 1.77 23.18
C LEU A 17 4.55 2.40 21.80
N ALA A 18 3.77 3.41 21.42
CA ALA A 18 3.94 4.09 20.13
C ALA A 18 5.27 4.84 20.08
N TRP A 19 5.63 5.56 21.14
CA TRP A 19 6.91 6.24 21.26
C TRP A 19 8.09 5.26 21.30
N GLY A 20 7.98 4.17 22.05
CA GLY A 20 9.00 3.13 22.11
C GLY A 20 9.27 2.49 20.73
N LEU A 21 8.23 2.28 19.92
CA LEU A 21 8.40 1.81 18.54
C LEU A 21 9.06 2.87 17.64
N ILE A 22 8.64 4.12 17.75
CA ILE A 22 9.23 5.22 16.97
C ILE A 22 10.72 5.38 17.34
N GLU A 23 11.06 5.47 18.63
CA GLU A 23 12.43 5.55 19.09
C GLU A 23 13.27 4.36 18.61
N ARG A 24 12.76 3.14 18.74
CA ARG A 24 13.44 1.95 18.29
C ARG A 24 13.69 1.97 16.78
N PHE A 25 12.67 2.31 15.97
CA PHE A 25 12.83 2.41 14.51
C PHE A 25 13.74 3.55 14.07
N THR A 26 13.85 4.64 14.83
CA THR A 26 14.81 5.72 14.53
C THR A 26 16.25 5.31 14.81
N THR A 27 16.50 4.34 15.70
CA THR A 27 17.84 3.81 15.96
C THR A 27 18.29 2.75 14.96
N LEU A 28 17.35 2.13 14.22
CA LEU A 28 17.64 1.12 13.21
C LEU A 28 18.20 1.77 11.93
N LYS A 29 19.35 1.28 11.48
CA LYS A 29 19.95 1.75 10.22
C LYS A 29 19.36 0.99 9.05
N ARG A 30 18.59 1.69 8.20
CA ARG A 30 17.93 1.10 7.03
C ARG A 30 18.87 0.40 6.06
N GLU A 31 20.13 0.74 6.09
CA GLU A 31 21.19 0.16 5.25
C GLU A 31 21.79 -1.12 5.85
N HIS A 32 21.52 -1.41 7.13
CA HIS A 32 22.05 -2.58 7.79
C HIS A 32 21.04 -3.74 7.72
N PRO A 33 21.38 -4.90 7.10
CA PRO A 33 20.44 -6.00 6.86
C PRO A 33 19.77 -6.54 8.13
N ASN A 34 20.50 -6.61 9.25
CA ASN A 34 19.97 -7.09 10.53
C ASN A 34 18.95 -6.14 11.13
N ASP A 35 19.16 -4.83 11.02
CA ASP A 35 18.23 -3.82 11.52
C ASP A 35 16.91 -3.83 10.73
N VAL A 36 16.99 -4.01 9.41
CA VAL A 36 15.81 -4.17 8.55
C VAL A 36 15.05 -5.45 8.91
N ARG A 37 15.75 -6.56 9.16
CA ARG A 37 15.14 -7.82 9.59
C ARG A 37 14.42 -7.65 10.93
N THR A 38 15.09 -7.05 11.92
CA THR A 38 14.51 -6.79 13.25
C THR A 38 13.22 -5.97 13.14
N ALA A 39 13.20 -4.92 12.34
CA ALA A 39 12.00 -4.12 12.11
C ALA A 39 10.87 -4.93 11.45
N ALA A 40 11.20 -5.75 10.44
CA ALA A 40 10.23 -6.60 9.76
C ALA A 40 9.62 -7.64 10.70
N ASP A 41 10.45 -8.31 11.50
CA ASP A 41 10.02 -9.32 12.47
C ASP A 41 9.10 -8.71 13.54
N GLU A 42 9.44 -7.51 14.03
CA GLU A 42 8.64 -6.82 15.04
C GLU A 42 7.28 -6.37 14.49
N ILE A 43 7.24 -5.79 13.29
CA ILE A 43 5.97 -5.40 12.63
C ILE A 43 5.11 -6.65 12.37
N THR A 44 5.71 -7.72 11.85
CA THR A 44 5.01 -8.97 11.54
C THR A 44 4.42 -9.60 12.81
N SER A 45 5.21 -9.66 13.89
CA SER A 45 4.75 -10.16 15.18
C SER A 45 3.55 -9.36 15.69
N ARG A 46 3.61 -8.03 15.65
CA ARG A 46 2.50 -7.17 16.07
C ARG A 46 1.23 -7.38 15.25
N LEU A 47 1.37 -7.52 13.95
CA LEU A 47 0.21 -7.77 13.08
C LEU A 47 -0.39 -9.15 13.33
N ARG A 48 0.42 -10.17 13.62
CA ARG A 48 -0.06 -11.50 14.05
C ARG A 48 -0.81 -11.42 15.39
N ASP A 49 -0.26 -10.72 16.37
CA ASP A 49 -0.90 -10.52 17.69
C ASP A 49 -2.25 -9.82 17.56
N LEU A 50 -2.40 -8.93 16.57
CA LEU A 50 -3.67 -8.28 16.24
C LEU A 50 -4.65 -9.19 15.46
N GLY A 51 -4.20 -10.37 15.01
CA GLY A 51 -5.01 -11.37 14.33
C GLY A 51 -4.96 -11.30 12.80
N VAL A 52 -3.92 -10.70 12.20
CA VAL A 52 -3.76 -10.75 10.74
C VAL A 52 -3.47 -12.20 10.31
N PRO A 53 -4.30 -12.79 9.42
CA PRO A 53 -4.21 -14.20 9.03
C PRO A 53 -3.15 -14.35 7.91
N PHE A 54 -1.88 -14.23 8.26
CA PHE A 54 -0.80 -14.53 7.32
C PHE A 54 -0.80 -16.00 6.92
N SER A 55 -0.40 -16.29 5.69
CA SER A 55 -0.25 -17.66 5.19
C SER A 55 0.84 -18.40 5.94
N GLU A 56 0.53 -19.62 6.39
CA GLU A 56 1.49 -20.49 7.06
C GLU A 56 2.12 -21.49 6.08
N ASP A 57 3.31 -21.94 6.41
CA ASP A 57 4.01 -22.98 5.66
C ASP A 57 3.32 -24.33 5.89
N SER A 58 2.98 -25.03 4.81
CA SER A 58 2.28 -26.33 4.90
C SER A 58 3.17 -27.47 5.39
N GLU A 59 4.48 -27.34 5.22
CA GLU A 59 5.47 -28.36 5.65
C GLU A 59 5.99 -28.09 7.06
N HIS A 60 5.92 -26.83 7.52
CA HIS A 60 6.41 -26.39 8.82
C HIS A 60 5.31 -25.63 9.58
N PRO A 61 4.38 -26.33 10.27
CA PRO A 61 3.29 -25.69 11.00
C PRO A 61 3.76 -24.67 12.02
N GLY A 62 3.18 -23.47 11.97
CA GLY A 62 3.54 -22.32 12.82
C GLY A 62 4.61 -21.38 12.22
N GLU A 63 5.28 -21.79 11.17
CA GLU A 63 6.14 -20.90 10.37
C GLU A 63 5.33 -20.18 9.28
N LEU A 64 5.77 -19.00 8.90
CA LEU A 64 5.13 -18.23 7.85
C LEU A 64 5.59 -18.71 6.48
N HIS A 65 4.64 -18.94 5.58
CA HIS A 65 4.97 -19.12 4.18
C HIS A 65 5.49 -17.81 3.59
N LEU A 66 6.64 -17.87 2.91
CA LEU A 66 7.28 -16.70 2.32
C LEU A 66 7.25 -16.77 0.80
N THR A 67 6.82 -15.69 0.16
CA THR A 67 6.88 -15.55 -1.30
C THR A 67 8.09 -14.76 -1.75
N ARG A 68 8.34 -14.79 -3.05
CA ARG A 68 9.34 -13.97 -3.73
C ARG A 68 8.64 -13.01 -4.68
N GLU A 69 9.12 -11.79 -4.70
CA GLU A 69 8.66 -10.77 -5.64
C GLU A 69 9.83 -10.27 -6.50
N GLY A 70 9.56 -9.45 -7.49
CA GLY A 70 10.57 -8.84 -8.34
C GLY A 70 11.60 -8.02 -7.53
N GLY A 71 12.86 -8.04 -7.93
CA GLY A 71 13.96 -7.42 -7.20
C GLY A 71 14.47 -8.21 -5.99
N HIS A 72 13.83 -9.33 -5.65
CA HIS A 72 14.21 -10.16 -4.50
C HIS A 72 14.92 -11.44 -4.94
N GLY A 73 16.12 -11.68 -4.40
CA GLY A 73 16.90 -12.91 -4.67
C GLY A 73 16.42 -14.14 -3.90
N GLN A 74 15.63 -13.94 -2.85
CA GLN A 74 15.16 -15.02 -1.94
C GLN A 74 13.68 -14.81 -1.60
N ARG A 75 13.01 -15.90 -1.15
CA ARG A 75 11.68 -15.84 -0.54
C ARG A 75 11.80 -15.18 0.83
N ARG A 76 11.15 -14.04 1.02
CA ARG A 76 11.20 -13.25 2.27
C ARG A 76 9.97 -12.35 2.47
N ILE A 77 8.98 -12.47 1.62
CA ILE A 77 7.78 -11.64 1.68
C ILE A 77 6.69 -12.40 2.42
N VAL A 78 6.31 -11.90 3.57
CA VAL A 78 5.16 -12.37 4.34
C VAL A 78 3.88 -11.94 3.62
N HIS A 79 2.92 -12.84 3.51
CA HIS A 79 1.70 -12.58 2.76
C HIS A 79 0.46 -13.25 3.37
N ALA A 80 -0.72 -12.80 2.96
CA ALA A 80 -1.99 -13.45 3.21
C ALA A 80 -2.62 -13.74 1.84
N THR A 81 -2.39 -14.93 1.30
CA THR A 81 -2.71 -15.30 -0.09
C THR A 81 -2.20 -14.24 -1.08
N ASP A 82 -3.02 -13.77 -2.01
CA ASP A 82 -2.71 -12.69 -2.95
C ASP A 82 -3.40 -11.34 -2.59
N ALA A 83 -3.84 -11.19 -1.33
CA ALA A 83 -4.60 -10.03 -0.85
C ALA A 83 -4.13 -9.51 0.52
N THR A 84 -2.82 -9.50 0.76
CA THR A 84 -2.20 -9.13 2.05
C THR A 84 -2.66 -7.78 2.57
N GLY A 85 -2.68 -6.75 1.74
CA GLY A 85 -3.13 -5.42 2.13
C GLY A 85 -4.57 -5.40 2.63
N ALA A 86 -5.47 -6.13 1.96
CA ALA A 86 -6.87 -6.24 2.37
C ALA A 86 -7.03 -7.02 3.68
N ALA A 87 -6.22 -8.04 3.92
CA ALA A 87 -6.23 -8.81 5.17
C ALA A 87 -5.78 -7.94 6.35
N VAL A 88 -4.67 -7.23 6.22
CA VAL A 88 -4.17 -6.27 7.22
C VAL A 88 -5.22 -5.20 7.51
N GLN A 89 -5.76 -4.57 6.48
CA GLN A 89 -6.76 -3.50 6.63
C GLN A 89 -8.01 -3.99 7.38
N ARG A 90 -8.58 -5.13 6.98
CA ARG A 90 -9.77 -5.70 7.66
C ARG A 90 -9.52 -5.96 9.14
N THR A 91 -8.37 -6.57 9.47
CA THR A 91 -7.99 -6.84 10.85
C THR A 91 -7.85 -5.55 11.66
N LEU A 92 -7.11 -4.58 11.15
CA LEU A 92 -6.91 -3.31 11.85
C LEU A 92 -8.20 -2.52 12.04
N ILE A 93 -9.11 -2.52 11.05
CA ILE A 93 -10.44 -1.90 11.19
C ILE A 93 -11.27 -2.62 12.26
N ALA A 94 -11.23 -3.96 12.32
CA ALA A 94 -11.93 -4.71 13.36
C ALA A 94 -11.40 -4.37 14.75
N GLN A 95 -10.10 -4.32 14.95
CA GLN A 95 -9.46 -3.93 16.21
C GLN A 95 -9.81 -2.49 16.61
N LEU A 96 -9.76 -1.58 15.66
CA LEU A 96 -10.11 -0.18 15.86
C LEU A 96 -11.57 -0.02 16.33
N ARG A 97 -12.50 -0.72 15.70
CA ARG A 97 -13.93 -0.72 16.10
C ARG A 97 -14.19 -1.38 17.45
N ALA A 98 -13.34 -2.33 17.86
CA ALA A 98 -13.41 -3.00 19.16
C ALA A 98 -12.81 -2.18 20.30
N THR A 99 -12.10 -1.08 20.01
CA THR A 99 -11.39 -0.27 21.00
C THR A 99 -12.29 0.87 21.49
N PRO A 100 -12.74 0.87 22.78
CA PRO A 100 -13.81 1.76 23.23
C PRO A 100 -13.48 3.25 23.21
N ASN A 101 -12.19 3.61 23.31
CA ASN A 101 -11.72 5.00 23.35
C ASN A 101 -11.35 5.56 21.98
N ILE A 102 -11.68 4.86 20.90
CA ILE A 102 -11.46 5.33 19.54
C ILE A 102 -12.81 5.63 18.90
N THR A 103 -12.96 6.85 18.40
CA THR A 103 -14.12 7.25 17.60
C THR A 103 -13.72 7.34 16.13
N VAL A 104 -14.45 6.65 15.26
CA VAL A 104 -14.22 6.66 13.81
C VAL A 104 -15.27 7.52 13.13
N PHE A 105 -14.82 8.51 12.39
CA PHE A 105 -15.66 9.36 11.56
C PHE A 105 -15.50 8.96 10.10
N GLU A 106 -16.35 8.05 9.63
CA GLU A 106 -16.40 7.66 8.21
C GLU A 106 -17.03 8.79 7.38
N HIS A 107 -16.72 8.85 6.08
CA HIS A 107 -17.23 9.88 5.16
C HIS A 107 -16.86 11.32 5.56
N HIS A 108 -15.73 11.48 6.24
CA HIS A 108 -15.20 12.79 6.61
C HIS A 108 -13.91 13.06 5.79
N MET A 109 -13.92 14.15 5.05
CA MET A 109 -12.79 14.56 4.23
C MET A 109 -12.02 15.68 4.93
N LEU A 110 -10.69 15.53 5.09
CA LEU A 110 -9.84 16.60 5.61
C LEU A 110 -9.93 17.83 4.70
N VAL A 111 -10.33 18.95 5.25
CA VAL A 111 -10.37 20.25 4.56
C VAL A 111 -9.04 20.97 4.74
N ASP A 112 -8.65 21.19 6.01
CA ASP A 112 -7.38 21.80 6.35
C ASP A 112 -7.00 21.56 7.82
N LEU A 113 -5.73 21.83 8.17
CA LEU A 113 -5.25 21.81 9.54
C LEU A 113 -5.56 23.14 10.23
N ILE A 114 -5.74 23.09 11.54
CA ILE A 114 -5.91 24.29 12.37
C ILE A 114 -4.56 24.61 13.01
N THR A 115 -3.86 25.60 12.48
CA THR A 115 -2.51 25.96 12.94
C THR A 115 -2.46 27.41 13.42
N ASP A 116 -1.47 27.75 14.27
CA ASP A 116 -1.23 29.14 14.67
C ASP A 116 -1.09 30.07 13.47
N ARG A 117 -0.41 29.59 12.41
CA ARG A 117 -0.24 30.33 11.15
C ARG A 117 -1.57 30.70 10.51
N GLN A 118 -2.52 29.74 10.40
CA GLN A 118 -3.82 29.99 9.79
C GLN A 118 -4.70 30.84 10.69
N LEU A 119 -4.58 30.70 12.01
CA LEU A 119 -5.24 31.54 13.00
C LEU A 119 -4.62 32.92 13.16
N LYS A 120 -3.55 33.23 12.40
CA LYS A 120 -2.77 34.48 12.49
C LYS A 120 -2.28 34.76 13.92
N ARG A 121 -1.86 33.71 14.62
CA ARG A 121 -1.29 33.75 15.98
C ARG A 121 0.21 33.51 15.92
N PRO A 122 0.99 34.07 16.86
CA PRO A 122 2.39 33.68 17.04
C PRO A 122 2.47 32.20 17.45
N GLY A 123 3.39 31.44 16.81
CA GLY A 123 3.62 30.05 17.12
C GLY A 123 3.68 29.14 15.89
N THR A 124 3.83 27.84 16.16
CA THR A 124 3.94 26.78 15.12
C THR A 124 3.08 25.56 15.47
N GLN A 125 2.18 25.69 16.43
CA GLN A 125 1.38 24.59 16.92
C GLN A 125 0.23 24.25 15.97
N CYS A 126 -0.08 22.97 15.85
CA CYS A 126 -1.32 22.45 15.26
C CYS A 126 -2.31 22.17 16.39
N HIS A 127 -3.54 22.64 16.23
CA HIS A 127 -4.64 22.56 17.22
C HIS A 127 -5.74 21.58 16.80
N GLY A 128 -5.57 20.90 15.66
CA GLY A 128 -6.56 19.99 15.11
C GLY A 128 -6.77 20.16 13.61
N ALA A 129 -7.98 19.86 13.16
CA ALA A 129 -8.33 19.89 11.75
C ALA A 129 -9.79 20.29 11.50
N TYR A 130 -10.05 20.83 10.32
CA TYR A 130 -11.39 20.94 9.77
C TYR A 130 -11.66 19.74 8.86
N ALA A 131 -12.79 19.09 9.03
CA ALA A 131 -13.22 18.00 8.18
C ALA A 131 -14.65 18.25 7.66
N LEU A 132 -14.84 17.97 6.38
CA LEU A 132 -16.15 18.01 5.72
C LEU A 132 -16.83 16.66 5.93
N ASP A 133 -17.99 16.65 6.55
CA ASP A 133 -18.92 15.53 6.46
C ASP A 133 -19.54 15.52 5.07
N VAL A 134 -19.17 14.53 4.28
CA VAL A 134 -19.60 14.41 2.86
C VAL A 134 -21.12 14.14 2.77
N ASN A 135 -21.70 13.51 3.79
CA ASN A 135 -23.14 13.17 3.78
C ASN A 135 -24.02 14.40 4.04
N THR A 136 -23.59 15.27 4.94
CA THR A 136 -24.37 16.46 5.34
C THR A 136 -23.93 17.74 4.64
N GLY A 137 -22.73 17.76 4.07
CA GLY A 137 -22.11 18.96 3.50
C GLY A 137 -21.63 19.96 4.56
N SER A 138 -21.64 19.60 5.85
CA SER A 138 -21.21 20.48 6.92
C SER A 138 -19.72 20.30 7.23
N VAL A 139 -19.06 21.39 7.67
CA VAL A 139 -17.67 21.34 8.11
C VAL A 139 -17.63 21.26 9.64
N ALA A 140 -17.02 20.21 10.16
CA ALA A 140 -16.79 20.01 11.58
C ALA A 140 -15.37 20.45 11.97
N THR A 141 -15.23 20.92 13.20
CA THR A 141 -13.94 21.27 13.82
C THR A 141 -13.55 20.17 14.79
N PHE A 142 -12.41 19.55 14.54
CA PHE A 142 -11.81 18.58 15.44
C PHE A 142 -10.64 19.26 16.16
N SER A 143 -10.82 19.55 17.44
CA SER A 143 -9.74 20.10 18.28
C SER A 143 -8.94 18.94 18.89
N ALA A 144 -7.63 19.00 18.79
CA ALA A 144 -6.73 17.96 19.28
C ALA A 144 -5.39 18.55 19.74
N ALA A 145 -4.83 17.97 20.79
CA ALA A 145 -3.48 18.29 21.26
C ALA A 145 -2.40 17.81 20.26
N GLN A 146 -2.69 16.72 19.55
CA GLN A 146 -1.81 16.16 18.51
C GLN A 146 -2.65 15.75 17.30
N THR A 147 -2.12 15.99 16.11
CA THR A 147 -2.76 15.62 14.85
C THR A 147 -1.80 14.80 14.01
N ILE A 148 -2.19 13.57 13.66
CA ILE A 148 -1.40 12.66 12.83
C ILE A 148 -2.02 12.62 11.43
N LEU A 149 -1.23 12.99 10.41
CA LEU A 149 -1.63 12.84 9.01
C LEU A 149 -1.18 11.47 8.49
N ALA A 150 -2.14 10.60 8.20
CA ALA A 150 -1.92 9.28 7.62
C ALA A 150 -2.80 9.08 6.37
N THR A 151 -2.87 10.10 5.52
CA THR A 151 -3.81 10.25 4.40
C THR A 151 -3.38 9.53 3.12
N GLY A 152 -2.27 8.79 3.15
CA GLY A 152 -1.73 8.13 1.96
C GLY A 152 -1.08 9.09 0.98
N GLY A 153 -0.96 8.65 -0.27
CA GLY A 153 -0.22 9.35 -1.32
C GLY A 153 -1.10 10.11 -2.31
N ALA A 154 -0.53 10.39 -3.49
CA ALA A 154 -1.13 11.18 -4.56
C ALA A 154 -1.21 10.41 -5.90
N GLY A 155 -1.33 9.08 -5.88
CA GLY A 155 -1.31 8.26 -7.10
C GLY A 155 -2.43 8.57 -8.10
N LYS A 156 -3.51 9.21 -7.65
CA LYS A 156 -4.63 9.65 -8.53
C LYS A 156 -4.34 10.91 -9.34
N VAL A 157 -3.16 11.48 -9.27
CA VAL A 157 -2.70 12.49 -10.23
C VAL A 157 -2.55 11.90 -11.65
N TYR A 158 -2.37 10.59 -11.76
CA TYR A 158 -2.30 9.87 -13.04
C TYR A 158 -3.68 9.32 -13.43
N LEU A 159 -3.95 9.33 -14.74
CA LEU A 159 -5.22 8.85 -15.31
C LEU A 159 -5.45 7.36 -15.00
N TYR A 160 -4.42 6.54 -15.15
CA TYR A 160 -4.46 5.12 -14.83
C TYR A 160 -3.65 4.88 -13.55
N SER A 161 -4.33 4.37 -12.52
CA SER A 161 -3.72 4.13 -11.22
C SER A 161 -4.40 2.96 -10.53
N THR A 162 -3.61 2.08 -9.92
CA THR A 162 -4.10 0.99 -9.05
C THR A 162 -4.41 1.47 -7.63
N ASN A 163 -4.13 2.74 -7.32
CA ASN A 163 -4.46 3.33 -6.03
C ASN A 163 -5.98 3.53 -5.89
N PRO A 164 -6.52 3.47 -4.66
CA PRO A 164 -7.92 3.82 -4.41
C PRO A 164 -8.19 5.29 -4.79
N ASP A 165 -9.46 5.59 -5.11
CA ASP A 165 -9.86 6.92 -5.60
C ASP A 165 -9.61 8.06 -4.61
N ILE A 166 -9.41 7.74 -3.33
CA ILE A 166 -9.06 8.67 -2.26
C ILE A 166 -7.58 9.05 -2.20
N ALA A 167 -6.70 8.46 -3.03
CA ALA A 167 -5.27 8.78 -3.06
C ALA A 167 -5.00 10.06 -3.87
N THR A 168 -5.56 11.17 -3.45
CA THR A 168 -5.61 12.46 -4.17
C THR A 168 -4.52 13.44 -3.75
N GLY A 169 -3.76 13.15 -2.67
CA GLY A 169 -2.69 14.01 -2.17
C GLY A 169 -3.16 15.19 -1.31
N ASP A 170 -4.40 15.21 -0.90
CA ASP A 170 -5.01 16.28 -0.08
C ASP A 170 -4.31 16.45 1.26
N GLY A 171 -3.88 15.38 1.93
CA GLY A 171 -3.07 15.51 3.16
C GLY A 171 -1.71 16.13 2.93
N ILE A 172 -1.06 15.85 1.79
CA ILE A 172 0.19 16.50 1.40
C ILE A 172 -0.03 18.00 1.19
N ALA A 173 -1.11 18.36 0.48
CA ALA A 173 -1.46 19.76 0.24
C ALA A 173 -1.80 20.50 1.54
N SER A 174 -2.52 19.86 2.47
CA SER A 174 -2.84 20.41 3.80
C SER A 174 -1.59 20.62 4.64
N ALA A 175 -0.66 19.66 4.64
CA ALA A 175 0.61 19.79 5.31
C ALA A 175 1.45 20.96 4.76
N TRP A 176 1.49 21.11 3.42
CA TRP A 176 2.17 22.23 2.78
C TRP A 176 1.55 23.58 3.17
N ARG A 177 0.22 23.70 3.15
CA ARG A 177 -0.48 24.93 3.59
C ARG A 177 -0.21 25.24 5.06
N ALA A 178 -0.06 24.21 5.90
CA ALA A 178 0.32 24.34 7.30
C ALA A 178 1.78 24.83 7.50
N GLY A 179 2.59 24.81 6.47
CA GLY A 179 3.99 25.23 6.50
C GLY A 179 4.99 24.08 6.66
N CYS A 180 4.54 22.82 6.54
CA CYS A 180 5.43 21.68 6.53
C CYS A 180 6.31 21.67 5.27
N ARG A 181 7.53 21.17 5.43
CA ARG A 181 8.41 20.91 4.29
C ARG A 181 7.86 19.70 3.52
N VAL A 182 7.61 19.87 2.23
CA VAL A 182 7.27 18.81 1.28
C VAL A 182 8.45 18.59 0.35
N SER A 183 8.86 17.34 0.14
CA SER A 183 10.00 16.97 -0.68
C SER A 183 9.77 15.66 -1.40
N ASN A 184 10.58 15.38 -2.43
CA ASN A 184 10.59 14.13 -3.19
C ASN A 184 9.26 13.83 -3.91
N MET A 185 8.52 14.86 -4.30
CA MET A 185 7.23 14.70 -5.00
C MET A 185 7.36 14.13 -6.41
N GLU A 186 8.55 14.16 -6.98
CA GLU A 186 8.89 13.54 -8.26
C GLU A 186 8.94 12.00 -8.20
N PHE A 187 9.08 11.42 -7.02
CA PHE A 187 9.18 9.97 -6.87
C PHE A 187 7.80 9.32 -6.77
N ILE A 188 7.29 8.89 -7.91
CA ILE A 188 6.08 8.06 -8.03
C ILE A 188 6.50 6.68 -8.52
N GLN A 189 6.12 5.62 -7.80
CA GLN A 189 6.35 4.26 -8.24
C GLN A 189 5.23 3.80 -9.18
N PHE A 190 5.58 3.43 -10.40
CA PHE A 190 4.69 2.77 -11.34
C PHE A 190 4.71 1.26 -11.11
N HIS A 191 3.54 0.67 -10.85
CA HIS A 191 3.42 -0.78 -10.81
C HIS A 191 3.41 -1.33 -12.25
N PRO A 192 4.27 -2.31 -12.59
CA PRO A 192 4.43 -2.73 -13.97
C PRO A 192 3.23 -3.51 -14.53
N THR A 193 2.44 -4.16 -13.67
CA THR A 193 1.35 -5.04 -14.10
C THR A 193 0.00 -4.60 -13.53
N CYS A 194 -0.79 -4.02 -14.42
CA CYS A 194 -2.19 -3.64 -14.19
C CYS A 194 -3.05 -4.33 -15.25
N LEU A 195 -4.16 -4.95 -14.85
CA LEU A 195 -5.02 -5.67 -15.77
C LEU A 195 -5.66 -4.70 -16.80
N TYR A 196 -5.34 -4.90 -18.06
CA TYR A 196 -5.90 -4.13 -19.17
C TYR A 196 -7.25 -4.71 -19.59
N HIS A 197 -8.33 -4.14 -19.08
CA HIS A 197 -9.69 -4.50 -19.46
C HIS A 197 -10.65 -3.34 -19.13
N PRO A 198 -11.63 -3.02 -20.00
CA PRO A 198 -12.52 -1.86 -19.80
C PRO A 198 -13.29 -1.88 -18.47
N GLN A 199 -13.58 -3.05 -17.92
CA GLN A 199 -14.31 -3.23 -16.66
C GLN A 199 -13.40 -3.51 -15.44
N ALA A 200 -12.08 -3.57 -15.64
CA ALA A 200 -11.15 -3.93 -14.56
C ALA A 200 -10.82 -2.75 -13.62
N LYS A 201 -11.09 -1.50 -14.03
CA LYS A 201 -10.77 -0.28 -13.25
C LYS A 201 -9.34 -0.27 -12.69
N SER A 202 -8.35 -0.57 -13.52
CA SER A 202 -6.94 -0.63 -13.11
C SER A 202 -6.67 -1.67 -12.00
N PHE A 203 -7.23 -2.88 -12.12
CA PHE A 203 -7.01 -3.95 -11.17
C PHE A 203 -5.53 -4.36 -11.15
N LEU A 204 -4.93 -4.36 -9.95
CA LEU A 204 -3.53 -4.70 -9.76
C LEU A 204 -3.32 -6.21 -9.91
N ILE A 205 -2.39 -6.61 -10.78
CA ILE A 205 -1.86 -7.97 -10.81
C ILE A 205 -0.61 -8.00 -9.95
N SER A 206 -0.67 -8.76 -8.85
CA SER A 206 0.41 -8.85 -7.87
C SER A 206 1.75 -9.22 -8.51
N GLU A 207 2.80 -8.63 -7.99
CA GLU A 207 4.18 -8.93 -8.40
C GLU A 207 4.58 -10.38 -8.10
N ALA A 208 3.90 -11.02 -7.15
CA ALA A 208 4.08 -12.43 -6.83
C ALA A 208 3.82 -13.34 -8.05
N VAL A 209 2.93 -12.96 -8.98
CA VAL A 209 2.72 -13.71 -10.23
C VAL A 209 4.03 -13.84 -11.02
N ARG A 210 4.79 -12.74 -11.15
CA ARG A 210 6.14 -12.79 -11.77
C ARG A 210 7.13 -13.53 -10.88
N GLY A 211 7.01 -13.39 -9.56
CA GLY A 211 7.81 -14.11 -8.56
C GLY A 211 7.68 -15.63 -8.67
N GLU A 212 6.49 -16.12 -9.00
CA GLU A 212 6.19 -17.55 -9.19
C GLU A 212 6.32 -18.02 -10.65
N GLY A 213 6.99 -17.22 -11.49
CA GLY A 213 7.40 -17.63 -12.83
C GLY A 213 6.57 -17.06 -13.98
N GLY A 214 5.64 -16.13 -13.71
CA GLY A 214 4.89 -15.46 -14.77
C GLY A 214 5.82 -14.75 -15.77
N GLN A 215 5.55 -14.92 -17.07
CA GLN A 215 6.35 -14.42 -18.17
C GLN A 215 5.63 -13.28 -18.90
N LEU A 216 6.39 -12.26 -19.28
CA LEU A 216 5.88 -11.12 -20.04
C LEU A 216 6.10 -11.37 -21.55
N LEU A 217 4.99 -11.48 -22.27
CA LEU A 217 4.95 -11.81 -23.69
C LEU A 217 4.35 -10.67 -24.50
N LEU A 218 4.87 -10.49 -25.71
CA LEU A 218 4.18 -9.72 -26.74
C LEU A 218 2.88 -10.44 -27.15
N PRO A 219 1.82 -9.73 -27.54
CA PRO A 219 0.64 -10.36 -28.10
C PRO A 219 0.99 -11.17 -29.37
N PRO A 220 0.19 -12.19 -29.74
CA PRO A 220 0.42 -12.98 -30.97
C PRO A 220 0.54 -12.12 -32.22
N SER A 221 -0.19 -11.01 -32.32
CA SER A 221 -0.10 -10.04 -33.41
C SER A 221 1.27 -9.37 -33.54
N ALA A 222 2.06 -9.35 -32.48
CA ALA A 222 3.43 -8.82 -32.43
C ALA A 222 4.49 -9.93 -32.27
N GLY A 223 4.13 -11.20 -32.54
CA GLY A 223 5.04 -12.34 -32.55
C GLY A 223 5.01 -13.23 -31.32
N GLY A 224 4.24 -12.92 -30.27
CA GLY A 224 4.03 -13.78 -29.10
C GLY A 224 5.27 -14.09 -28.26
N THR A 225 6.35 -13.32 -28.44
CA THR A 225 7.65 -13.65 -27.84
C THR A 225 7.82 -13.06 -26.43
N ARG A 226 8.53 -13.77 -25.58
CA ARG A 226 8.97 -13.27 -24.27
C ARG A 226 10.04 -12.22 -24.47
N PHE A 227 9.86 -11.01 -23.89
CA PHE A 227 10.75 -9.89 -24.17
C PHE A 227 11.68 -9.51 -23.01
N MET A 228 11.32 -9.80 -21.76
CA MET A 228 12.12 -9.36 -20.61
C MET A 228 13.59 -9.78 -20.62
N PRO A 229 13.97 -11.01 -21.08
CA PRO A 229 15.39 -11.40 -21.15
C PRO A 229 16.26 -10.50 -22.04
N ALA A 230 15.67 -9.78 -22.99
CA ALA A 230 16.40 -8.80 -23.83
C ALA A 230 16.62 -7.45 -23.11
N HIS A 231 15.90 -7.16 -22.04
CA HIS A 231 15.97 -5.91 -21.30
C HIS A 231 16.79 -6.01 -20.01
N ASP A 232 16.72 -7.14 -19.30
CA ASP A 232 17.47 -7.35 -18.05
C ASP A 232 17.79 -8.85 -17.85
N ALA A 233 18.99 -9.15 -17.37
CA ALA A 233 19.42 -10.53 -17.12
C ALA A 233 18.58 -11.27 -16.06
N ARG A 234 17.91 -10.53 -15.16
CA ARG A 234 16.96 -11.06 -14.16
C ARG A 234 15.57 -11.31 -14.74
N ALA A 235 15.35 -10.92 -15.98
CA ALA A 235 14.09 -11.01 -16.69
C ALA A 235 12.92 -10.42 -15.87
N GLU A 236 11.81 -11.15 -15.68
CA GLU A 236 10.63 -10.69 -14.93
C GLU A 236 10.89 -10.45 -13.44
N LEU A 237 12.01 -10.94 -12.91
CA LEU A 237 12.46 -10.65 -11.53
C LEU A 237 13.29 -9.37 -11.40
N ALA A 238 13.47 -8.62 -12.47
CA ALA A 238 14.06 -7.29 -12.41
C ALA A 238 13.23 -6.36 -11.51
N PRO A 239 13.80 -5.29 -10.95
CA PRO A 239 13.04 -4.28 -10.18
C PRO A 239 11.88 -3.68 -10.96
N ARG A 240 10.86 -3.23 -10.25
CA ARG A 240 9.58 -2.72 -10.82
C ARG A 240 9.78 -1.66 -11.88
N ASP A 241 10.69 -0.73 -11.66
CA ASP A 241 10.99 0.36 -12.61
C ASP A 241 11.60 -0.15 -13.92
N VAL A 242 12.45 -1.17 -13.85
CA VAL A 242 13.05 -1.81 -15.04
C VAL A 242 11.96 -2.50 -15.85
N VAL A 243 11.11 -3.30 -15.18
CA VAL A 243 10.01 -4.00 -15.85
C VAL A 243 9.00 -3.02 -16.44
N ALA A 244 8.62 -1.97 -15.71
CA ALA A 244 7.68 -0.96 -16.21
C ALA A 244 8.22 -0.26 -17.47
N ARG A 245 9.50 0.12 -17.47
CA ARG A 245 10.14 0.73 -18.65
C ARG A 245 10.25 -0.22 -19.83
N ALA A 246 10.52 -1.50 -19.58
CA ALA A 246 10.56 -2.52 -20.64
C ALA A 246 9.19 -2.71 -21.29
N ILE A 247 8.13 -2.80 -20.50
CA ILE A 247 6.74 -2.88 -20.98
C ILE A 247 6.41 -1.64 -21.82
N ASP A 248 6.65 -0.45 -21.30
CA ASP A 248 6.37 0.81 -22.01
C ASP A 248 7.14 0.89 -23.35
N PHE A 249 8.42 0.47 -23.34
CA PHE A 249 9.24 0.43 -24.54
C PHE A 249 8.66 -0.52 -25.60
N GLU A 250 8.34 -1.76 -25.22
CA GLU A 250 7.80 -2.74 -26.19
C GLU A 250 6.41 -2.35 -26.69
N MET A 251 5.55 -1.79 -25.83
CA MET A 251 4.25 -1.27 -26.25
C MET A 251 4.41 -0.17 -27.28
N LYS A 252 5.26 0.82 -27.06
CA LYS A 252 5.54 1.92 -27.99
C LYS A 252 6.17 1.44 -29.29
N LYS A 253 7.15 0.56 -29.22
CA LYS A 253 7.87 0.00 -30.36
C LYS A 253 6.96 -0.76 -31.32
N HIS A 254 5.98 -1.48 -30.80
CA HIS A 254 5.05 -2.31 -31.57
C HIS A 254 3.67 -1.71 -31.78
N GLY A 255 3.39 -0.51 -31.22
CA GLY A 255 2.08 0.15 -31.29
C GLY A 255 0.98 -0.63 -30.57
N LEU A 256 1.29 -1.17 -29.38
CA LEU A 256 0.41 -2.05 -28.61
C LEU A 256 -0.29 -1.28 -27.47
N ASP A 257 -1.51 -1.68 -27.15
CA ASP A 257 -2.24 -1.18 -25.98
C ASP A 257 -1.91 -1.94 -24.69
N CYS A 258 -1.46 -3.20 -24.82
CA CYS A 258 -1.08 -4.05 -23.68
C CYS A 258 -0.05 -5.10 -24.07
N VAL A 259 0.53 -5.74 -23.06
CA VAL A 259 1.33 -6.97 -23.17
C VAL A 259 0.64 -8.09 -22.39
N TYR A 260 1.06 -9.32 -22.57
CA TYR A 260 0.51 -10.48 -21.85
C TYR A 260 1.43 -10.84 -20.68
N LEU A 261 0.82 -11.20 -19.55
CA LEU A 261 1.49 -11.85 -18.42
C LEU A 261 0.98 -13.28 -18.35
N ASP A 262 1.80 -14.22 -18.76
CA ASP A 262 1.46 -15.64 -18.87
C ASP A 262 2.08 -16.44 -17.72
N ILE A 263 1.24 -17.18 -17.01
CA ILE A 263 1.61 -18.12 -15.96
C ILE A 263 0.94 -19.49 -16.19
N SER A 264 0.45 -19.77 -17.38
CA SER A 264 -0.28 -20.98 -17.75
C SER A 264 0.53 -22.28 -17.68
N HIS A 265 1.85 -22.18 -17.51
CA HIS A 265 2.71 -23.34 -17.24
C HIS A 265 2.54 -23.90 -15.81
N GLN A 266 1.91 -23.17 -14.90
CA GLN A 266 1.58 -23.65 -13.56
C GLN A 266 0.26 -24.42 -13.59
N SER A 267 0.10 -25.36 -12.64
CA SER A 267 -1.14 -26.15 -12.56
C SER A 267 -2.33 -25.28 -12.09
N PRO A 268 -3.57 -25.64 -12.49
CA PRO A 268 -4.77 -24.97 -11.99
C PRO A 268 -4.89 -25.00 -10.45
N GLU A 269 -4.42 -26.08 -9.81
CA GLU A 269 -4.40 -26.22 -8.35
C GLU A 269 -3.46 -25.19 -7.73
N PHE A 270 -2.27 -25.02 -8.31
CA PHE A 270 -1.31 -24.01 -7.89
C PHE A 270 -1.91 -22.61 -7.99
N LEU A 271 -2.52 -22.29 -9.12
CA LEU A 271 -3.12 -20.95 -9.35
C LEU A 271 -4.25 -20.66 -8.34
N ARG A 272 -5.11 -21.65 -8.07
CA ARG A 272 -6.20 -21.51 -7.07
C ARG A 272 -5.67 -21.32 -5.65
N ALA A 273 -4.56 -21.97 -5.30
CA ALA A 273 -3.97 -21.88 -3.97
C ALA A 273 -3.21 -20.55 -3.76
N HIS A 274 -2.47 -20.09 -4.79
CA HIS A 274 -1.56 -18.93 -4.66
C HIS A 274 -2.20 -17.61 -5.05
N PHE A 275 -3.11 -17.61 -6.06
CA PHE A 275 -3.69 -16.40 -6.66
C PHE A 275 -5.22 -16.47 -6.77
N PRO A 276 -5.96 -16.86 -5.70
CA PRO A 276 -7.40 -17.10 -5.78
C PRO A 276 -8.17 -15.85 -6.21
N ASN A 277 -7.82 -14.67 -5.69
CA ASN A 277 -8.53 -13.43 -5.99
C ASN A 277 -8.21 -12.92 -7.41
N ILE A 278 -6.96 -13.04 -7.85
CA ILE A 278 -6.54 -12.65 -9.21
C ILE A 278 -7.23 -13.58 -10.23
N LEU A 279 -7.16 -14.89 -10.01
CA LEU A 279 -7.80 -15.88 -10.88
C LEU A 279 -9.32 -15.64 -10.97
N GLN A 280 -9.99 -15.49 -9.82
CA GLN A 280 -11.42 -15.19 -9.79
C GLN A 280 -11.73 -13.94 -10.60
N ARG A 281 -10.95 -12.86 -10.42
CA ARG A 281 -11.18 -11.60 -11.13
C ARG A 281 -10.97 -11.73 -12.63
N CYS A 282 -9.98 -12.48 -13.07
CA CYS A 282 -9.75 -12.77 -14.48
C CYS A 282 -10.94 -13.53 -15.10
N LEU A 283 -11.40 -14.61 -14.45
CA LEU A 283 -12.54 -15.41 -14.90
C LEU A 283 -13.84 -14.60 -14.97
N GLU A 284 -14.11 -13.71 -13.99
CA GLU A 284 -15.26 -12.78 -14.03
C GLU A 284 -15.24 -11.85 -15.24
N LEU A 285 -14.06 -11.55 -15.76
CA LEU A 285 -13.86 -10.68 -16.93
C LEU A 285 -13.72 -11.48 -18.23
N GLY A 286 -13.86 -12.80 -18.20
CA GLY A 286 -13.72 -13.68 -19.36
C GLY A 286 -12.26 -13.86 -19.81
N ILE A 287 -11.32 -13.65 -18.93
CA ILE A 287 -9.89 -13.91 -19.15
C ILE A 287 -9.55 -15.22 -18.46
N ASP A 288 -9.12 -16.21 -19.23
CA ASP A 288 -8.70 -17.53 -18.76
C ASP A 288 -7.18 -17.70 -18.93
#